data_f012aff73ecff90cfe977bf11eb7e505
#
_entry.id   f012aff73ecff90cfe977bf11eb7e505
#
_cell.length_a   1.000
_cell.length_b   1.000
_cell.length_c   1.000
_cell.angle_alpha   90.00
_cell.angle_beta   90.00
_cell.angle_gamma   90.00
#
_symmetry.space_group_name_H-M   'P 1'
#
loop_
_entity.id
_entity.type
_entity.pdbx_description
1 polymer ?
#
loop_
_entity_poly.entity_id
_entity_poly.type
_entity_poly.pdbx_seq_one_letter_code
_entity_poly.pdbx_strand_id
1 'polypeptide(L)'
;MSHDDEFNVIVKDLTNNPYVLDMKNFRQHCDTSTFEHSYKVAYISYKICKKLNLDYKSVARAGMLHDFYLYDWREKSSWHKWHAFKHGDFASINACKLFDLSDKEIDMIKKHMWPVTPVPPKSIEGFILTFADKYSASLES
;
A
#
# COMPACT_ATOMS: atom_id res chain seq x y z
N MET A 1 13.55 16.37 -13.91
CA MET A 1 13.40 15.58 -12.67
C MET A 1 13.38 14.09 -13.02
N SER A 2 14.18 13.28 -12.36
CA SER A 2 14.17 11.84 -12.60
C SER A 2 12.88 11.21 -12.03
N HIS A 3 12.58 9.96 -12.44
CA HIS A 3 11.44 9.23 -11.89
C HIS A 3 11.56 9.07 -10.38
N ASP A 4 12.76 8.79 -9.88
CA ASP A 4 12.99 8.63 -8.45
C ASP A 4 12.70 9.92 -7.69
N ASP A 5 13.16 11.06 -8.22
CA ASP A 5 12.92 12.37 -7.59
C ASP A 5 11.44 12.72 -7.59
N GLU A 6 10.75 12.51 -8.71
CA GLU A 6 9.31 12.77 -8.80
C GLU A 6 8.52 11.91 -7.83
N PHE A 7 8.82 10.60 -7.78
CA PHE A 7 8.15 9.69 -6.86
C PHE A 7 8.34 10.13 -5.42
N ASN A 8 9.57 10.45 -5.03
CA ASN A 8 9.86 10.86 -3.65
C ASN A 8 9.17 12.15 -3.26
N VAL A 9 9.00 13.08 -4.20
CA VAL A 9 8.22 14.31 -3.96
C VAL A 9 6.74 13.97 -3.72
N ILE A 10 6.17 13.08 -4.52
CA ILE A 10 4.75 12.69 -4.42
C ILE A 10 4.43 12.10 -3.04
N VAL A 11 5.32 11.27 -2.51
CA VAL A 11 5.08 10.55 -1.24
C VAL A 11 5.78 11.17 -0.04
N LYS A 12 6.38 12.34 -0.20
CA LYS A 12 7.23 12.95 0.83
C LYS A 12 6.51 13.15 2.16
N ASP A 13 5.28 13.65 2.14
CA ASP A 13 4.51 13.85 3.35
C ASP A 13 4.20 12.54 4.06
N LEU A 14 4.06 11.45 3.29
CA LEU A 14 3.82 10.12 3.84
C LEU A 14 5.10 9.53 4.44
N THR A 15 6.19 9.55 3.69
CA THR A 15 7.46 8.94 4.12
C THR A 15 8.12 9.70 5.27
N ASN A 16 7.75 10.97 5.50
CA ASN A 16 8.25 11.75 6.63
C ASN A 16 7.34 11.67 7.85
N ASN A 17 6.17 11.04 7.74
CA ASN A 17 5.24 10.94 8.86
C ASN A 17 5.72 9.87 9.85
N PRO A 18 5.78 10.17 11.16
CA PRO A 18 6.29 9.22 12.17
C PRO A 18 5.52 7.90 12.20
N TYR A 19 4.21 7.93 11.99
CA TYR A 19 3.40 6.71 12.00
C TYR A 19 3.67 5.84 10.79
N VAL A 20 3.89 6.45 9.63
CA VAL A 20 4.29 5.72 8.42
C VAL A 20 5.68 5.12 8.59
N LEU A 21 6.62 5.90 9.14
CA LEU A 21 7.97 5.42 9.42
C LEU A 21 7.97 4.25 10.41
N ASP A 22 7.00 4.21 11.31
CA ASP A 22 6.89 3.13 12.29
C ASP A 22 6.62 1.76 11.63
N MET A 23 6.15 1.76 10.39
CA MET A 23 6.01 0.50 9.63
C MET A 23 7.34 -0.24 9.43
N LYS A 24 8.47 0.44 9.63
CA LYS A 24 9.80 -0.19 9.62
C LYS A 24 9.97 -1.20 10.74
N ASN A 25 9.19 -1.10 11.79
CA ASN A 25 9.24 -1.97 12.96
C ASN A 25 8.37 -3.21 12.83
N PHE A 26 7.62 -3.35 11.73
CA PHE A 26 6.74 -4.49 11.50
C PHE A 26 7.21 -5.26 10.28
N ARG A 27 7.31 -6.59 10.44
CA ARG A 27 7.80 -7.47 9.39
C ARG A 27 6.65 -7.87 8.48
N GLN A 28 6.86 -7.77 7.17
CA GLN A 28 5.87 -8.16 6.16
C GLN A 28 6.13 -9.59 5.66
N HIS A 29 7.31 -9.83 5.11
CA HIS A 29 7.74 -11.12 4.57
C HIS A 29 9.22 -11.31 4.87
N CYS A 30 9.59 -12.44 5.48
CA CYS A 30 10.98 -12.74 5.82
C CYS A 30 11.64 -11.55 6.53
N ASP A 31 12.65 -10.94 5.92
CA ASP A 31 13.38 -9.80 6.51
C ASP A 31 12.88 -8.45 6.02
N THR A 32 11.85 -8.43 5.16
CA THR A 32 11.32 -7.18 4.60
C THR A 32 10.32 -6.55 5.56
N SER A 33 10.55 -5.29 5.92
CA SER A 33 9.60 -4.54 6.77
C SER A 33 8.36 -4.15 5.96
N THR A 34 7.28 -3.83 6.68
CA THR A 34 6.06 -3.32 6.05
C THR A 34 6.34 -2.02 5.30
N PHE A 35 7.22 -1.15 5.84
CA PHE A 35 7.63 0.08 5.17
C PHE A 35 8.33 -0.22 3.83
N GLU A 36 9.32 -1.10 3.84
CA GLU A 36 10.06 -1.45 2.62
C GLU A 36 9.16 -2.06 1.57
N HIS A 37 8.27 -2.96 1.97
CA HIS A 37 7.30 -3.58 1.07
C HIS A 37 6.39 -2.52 0.45
N SER A 38 5.83 -1.64 1.28
CA SER A 38 4.93 -0.58 0.82
C SER A 38 5.62 0.39 -0.13
N TYR A 39 6.86 0.79 0.18
CA TYR A 39 7.66 1.66 -0.67
C TYR A 39 7.89 1.01 -2.04
N LYS A 40 8.25 -0.25 -2.05
CA LYS A 40 8.51 -1.02 -3.28
C LYS A 40 7.25 -1.13 -4.15
N VAL A 41 6.13 -1.48 -3.52
CA VAL A 41 4.83 -1.59 -4.21
C VAL A 41 4.42 -0.25 -4.80
N ALA A 42 4.55 0.82 -4.02
CA ALA A 42 4.22 2.17 -4.47
C ALA A 42 5.07 2.58 -5.67
N TYR A 43 6.37 2.31 -5.63
CA TYR A 43 7.29 2.67 -6.70
C TYR A 43 7.01 1.90 -7.99
N ILE A 44 6.79 0.59 -7.90
CA ILE A 44 6.46 -0.24 -9.06
C ILE A 44 5.15 0.25 -9.70
N SER A 45 4.12 0.47 -8.88
CA SER A 45 2.82 0.95 -9.34
C SER A 45 2.94 2.33 -10.01
N TYR A 46 3.72 3.21 -9.41
CA TYR A 46 4.01 4.54 -9.96
C TYR A 46 4.64 4.43 -11.35
N LYS A 47 5.67 3.60 -11.49
CA LYS A 47 6.37 3.46 -12.77
C LYS A 47 5.47 2.90 -13.87
N ILE A 48 4.67 1.91 -13.56
CA ILE A 48 3.74 1.32 -14.52
C ILE A 48 2.70 2.37 -14.95
N CYS A 49 2.09 3.06 -13.99
CA CYS A 49 1.08 4.06 -14.29
C CYS A 49 1.65 5.26 -15.04
N LYS A 50 2.86 5.68 -14.71
CA LYS A 50 3.55 6.76 -15.43
C LYS A 50 3.75 6.41 -16.88
N LYS A 51 4.20 5.18 -17.15
CA LYS A 51 4.43 4.70 -18.52
C LYS A 51 3.14 4.61 -19.32
N LEU A 52 2.03 4.25 -18.66
CA LEU A 52 0.73 4.08 -19.32
C LEU A 52 -0.13 5.35 -19.33
N ASN A 53 0.40 6.48 -18.84
CA ASN A 53 -0.32 7.76 -18.72
C ASN A 53 -1.58 7.65 -17.86
N LEU A 54 -1.50 6.87 -16.78
CA LEU A 54 -2.56 6.74 -15.79
C LEU A 54 -2.28 7.63 -14.59
N ASP A 55 -3.13 7.58 -13.57
CA ASP A 55 -3.02 8.42 -12.38
C ASP A 55 -1.90 7.92 -11.46
N TYR A 56 -0.67 8.21 -11.82
CA TYR A 56 0.52 7.75 -11.12
C TYR A 56 0.66 8.40 -9.73
N LYS A 57 0.11 9.59 -9.54
CA LYS A 57 0.19 10.26 -8.23
C LYS A 57 -0.67 9.55 -7.18
N SER A 58 -1.92 9.26 -7.53
CA SER A 58 -2.83 8.57 -6.62
C SER A 58 -2.36 7.16 -6.29
N VAL A 59 -1.87 6.42 -7.29
CA VAL A 59 -1.41 5.04 -7.04
C VAL A 59 -0.15 5.00 -6.20
N ALA A 60 0.75 5.98 -6.35
CA ALA A 60 1.95 6.06 -5.53
C ALA A 60 1.57 6.25 -4.05
N ARG A 61 0.66 7.17 -3.78
CA ARG A 61 0.21 7.45 -2.42
C ARG A 61 -0.55 6.27 -1.82
N ALA A 62 -1.47 5.71 -2.59
CA ALA A 62 -2.22 4.52 -2.14
C ALA A 62 -1.28 3.33 -1.89
N GLY A 63 -0.30 3.13 -2.74
CA GLY A 63 0.68 2.05 -2.58
C GLY A 63 1.49 2.19 -1.30
N MET A 64 1.90 3.42 -0.96
CA MET A 64 2.65 3.65 0.27
C MET A 64 1.81 3.36 1.51
N LEU A 65 0.49 3.50 1.42
CA LEU A 65 -0.44 3.36 2.55
C LEU A 65 -1.26 2.06 2.53
N HIS A 66 -1.07 1.19 1.52
CA HIS A 66 -1.98 0.04 1.36
C HIS A 66 -1.88 -0.96 2.51
N ASP A 67 -0.74 -1.03 3.19
CA ASP A 67 -0.52 -1.88 4.35
C ASP A 67 -0.33 -1.06 5.64
N PHE A 68 -0.95 0.11 5.71
CA PHE A 68 -0.78 1.01 6.85
C PHE A 68 -1.58 0.53 8.06
N TYR A 69 -1.11 -0.54 8.67
CA TYR A 69 -1.56 -1.02 9.96
C TYR A 69 -0.33 -1.20 10.85
N LEU A 70 -0.50 -0.88 12.14
CA LEU A 70 0.61 -0.83 13.10
C LEU A 70 0.48 -1.98 14.11
N TYR A 71 0.44 -3.21 13.59
CA TYR A 71 0.47 -4.42 14.42
C TYR A 71 1.16 -5.54 13.62
N ASP A 72 1.70 -6.51 14.35
CA ASP A 72 2.33 -7.67 13.72
C ASP A 72 1.23 -8.70 13.41
N TRP A 73 0.87 -8.82 12.13
CA TRP A 73 -0.17 -9.76 11.69
C TRP A 73 0.21 -11.23 11.92
N ARG A 74 1.48 -11.48 12.28
CA ARG A 74 1.97 -12.83 12.58
C ARG A 74 1.79 -13.22 14.05
N GLU A 75 1.36 -12.30 14.90
CA GLU A 75 1.06 -12.59 16.27
C GLU A 75 -0.13 -13.56 16.35
N LYS A 76 -0.01 -14.57 17.19
CA LYS A 76 -1.07 -15.56 17.37
C LYS A 76 -2.20 -14.99 18.21
N SER A 77 -3.26 -14.52 17.56
CA SER A 77 -4.46 -14.04 18.24
C SER A 77 -5.66 -14.36 17.34
N SER A 78 -6.86 -14.29 17.90
CA SER A 78 -8.10 -14.42 17.12
C SER A 78 -8.21 -13.36 16.03
N TRP A 79 -7.52 -12.28 16.21
CA TRP A 79 -7.36 -11.17 15.28
C TRP A 79 -6.83 -11.61 13.92
N HIS A 80 -5.91 -12.57 13.90
CA HIS A 80 -5.30 -13.11 12.66
C HIS A 80 -6.31 -13.69 11.68
N LYS A 81 -7.37 -14.30 12.19
CA LYS A 81 -8.39 -14.92 11.34
C LYS A 81 -9.06 -13.90 10.43
N TRP A 82 -9.09 -12.65 10.84
CA TRP A 82 -9.74 -11.56 10.12
C TRP A 82 -8.76 -10.73 9.29
N HIS A 83 -7.45 -10.94 9.45
CA HIS A 83 -6.44 -10.12 8.78
C HIS A 83 -6.61 -10.12 7.26
N ALA A 84 -6.79 -11.30 6.66
CA ALA A 84 -6.91 -11.41 5.20
C ALA A 84 -8.14 -10.65 4.66
N PHE A 85 -9.23 -10.57 5.45
CA PHE A 85 -10.47 -9.93 5.01
C PHE A 85 -10.54 -8.45 5.40
N LYS A 86 -9.89 -8.06 6.49
CA LYS A 86 -9.99 -6.70 7.04
C LYS A 86 -8.74 -5.85 6.85
N HIS A 87 -7.71 -6.41 6.28
CA HIS A 87 -6.41 -5.79 6.04
C HIS A 87 -6.54 -4.42 5.36
N GLY A 88 -7.23 -4.37 4.20
CA GLY A 88 -7.43 -3.12 3.49
C GLY A 88 -8.31 -2.13 4.25
N ASP A 89 -9.32 -2.63 4.97
CA ASP A 89 -10.19 -1.77 5.77
C ASP A 89 -9.41 -1.08 6.88
N PHE A 90 -8.56 -1.82 7.61
CA PHE A 90 -7.73 -1.23 8.66
C PHE A 90 -6.74 -0.21 8.11
N ALA A 91 -6.09 -0.53 6.99
CA ALA A 91 -5.15 0.38 6.36
C ALA A 91 -5.84 1.67 5.92
N SER A 92 -7.01 1.57 5.29
CA SER A 92 -7.75 2.74 4.82
C SER A 92 -8.24 3.62 5.98
N ILE A 93 -8.72 3.01 7.06
CA ILE A 93 -9.16 3.75 8.25
C ILE A 93 -7.99 4.50 8.87
N ASN A 94 -6.86 3.84 9.04
CA ASN A 94 -5.67 4.47 9.62
C ASN A 94 -5.16 5.62 8.75
N ALA A 95 -5.13 5.42 7.43
CA ALA A 95 -4.68 6.44 6.49
C ALA A 95 -5.58 7.66 6.51
N CYS A 96 -6.90 7.47 6.55
CA CYS A 96 -7.87 8.56 6.59
C CYS A 96 -7.80 9.40 7.85
N LYS A 97 -7.32 8.83 8.96
CA LYS A 97 -7.14 9.58 10.21
C LYS A 97 -6.01 10.59 10.13
N LEU A 98 -5.02 10.35 9.29
CA LEU A 98 -3.79 11.15 9.25
C LEU A 98 -3.63 11.97 7.97
N PHE A 99 -4.24 11.55 6.89
CA PHE A 99 -4.03 12.16 5.58
C PHE A 99 -5.35 12.45 4.88
N ASP A 100 -5.32 13.51 4.06
CA ASP A 100 -6.46 13.87 3.21
C ASP A 100 -6.35 13.07 1.92
N LEU A 101 -7.18 12.03 1.80
CA LEU A 101 -7.13 11.11 0.66
C LEU A 101 -8.39 11.24 -0.20
N SER A 102 -8.21 11.08 -1.51
CA SER A 102 -9.33 11.05 -2.43
C SER A 102 -10.10 9.73 -2.31
N ASP A 103 -11.34 9.70 -2.79
CA ASP A 103 -12.14 8.46 -2.81
C ASP A 103 -11.43 7.37 -3.62
N LYS A 104 -10.75 7.75 -4.68
CA LYS A 104 -9.98 6.82 -5.51
C LYS A 104 -8.84 6.19 -4.73
N GLU A 105 -8.10 7.00 -3.97
CA GLU A 105 -7.01 6.49 -3.13
C GLU A 105 -7.53 5.56 -2.04
N ILE A 106 -8.62 5.94 -1.40
CA ILE A 106 -9.26 5.11 -0.37
C ILE A 106 -9.71 3.77 -0.96
N ASP A 107 -10.35 3.79 -2.12
CA ASP A 107 -10.79 2.58 -2.80
C ASP A 107 -9.64 1.63 -3.10
N MET A 108 -8.52 2.15 -3.61
CA MET A 108 -7.34 1.35 -3.92
C MET A 108 -6.75 0.68 -2.68
N ILE A 109 -6.65 1.42 -1.58
CA ILE A 109 -6.14 0.88 -0.32
C ILE A 109 -7.07 -0.21 0.21
N LYS A 110 -8.37 0.08 0.23
CA LYS A 110 -9.37 -0.80 0.81
C LYS A 110 -9.48 -2.12 0.07
N LYS A 111 -9.29 -2.12 -1.24
CA LYS A 111 -9.57 -3.29 -2.09
C LYS A 111 -8.32 -3.98 -2.64
N HIS A 112 -7.14 -3.64 -2.14
CA HIS A 112 -5.91 -4.20 -2.70
C HIS A 112 -5.75 -5.70 -2.48
N MET A 113 -6.50 -6.32 -1.58
CA MET A 113 -6.45 -7.77 -1.33
C MET A 113 -7.28 -8.60 -2.31
N TRP A 114 -8.00 -7.96 -3.25
CA TRP A 114 -8.71 -8.71 -4.29
C TRP A 114 -7.72 -9.63 -5.03
N PRO A 115 -8.05 -10.87 -5.37
CA PRO A 115 -9.37 -11.51 -5.23
C PRO A 115 -9.60 -12.26 -3.92
N VAL A 116 -8.71 -12.16 -2.93
CA VAL A 116 -8.94 -12.76 -1.59
C VAL A 116 -10.21 -12.16 -0.99
N THR A 117 -10.34 -10.83 -1.05
CA THR A 117 -11.61 -10.17 -0.77
C THR A 117 -12.41 -10.10 -2.08
N PRO A 118 -13.74 -10.27 -2.03
CA PRO A 118 -14.52 -10.49 -3.26
C PRO A 118 -14.78 -9.24 -4.10
N VAL A 119 -14.63 -8.04 -3.55
CA VAL A 119 -14.94 -6.80 -4.27
C VAL A 119 -13.69 -6.27 -4.95
N PRO A 120 -13.67 -6.16 -6.30
CA PRO A 120 -12.49 -5.65 -7.00
C PRO A 120 -12.33 -4.14 -6.88
N PRO A 121 -11.12 -3.61 -7.12
CA PRO A 121 -10.91 -2.18 -7.21
C PRO A 121 -11.76 -1.57 -8.34
N LYS A 122 -12.12 -0.29 -8.18
CA LYS A 122 -12.93 0.42 -9.17
C LYS A 122 -12.12 1.07 -10.28
N SER A 123 -10.80 1.10 -10.17
CA SER A 123 -9.92 1.78 -11.12
C SER A 123 -8.87 0.85 -11.69
N ILE A 124 -8.35 1.17 -12.87
CA ILE A 124 -7.23 0.46 -13.48
C ILE A 124 -6.01 0.55 -12.57
N GLU A 125 -5.77 1.73 -12.00
CA GLU A 125 -4.66 1.94 -11.06
C GLU A 125 -4.78 1.01 -9.85
N GLY A 126 -5.99 0.76 -9.36
CA GLY A 126 -6.22 -0.18 -8.27
C GLY A 126 -5.84 -1.61 -8.63
N PHE A 127 -6.12 -2.05 -9.85
CA PHE A 127 -5.68 -3.36 -10.33
C PHE A 127 -4.16 -3.42 -10.45
N ILE A 128 -3.54 -2.34 -10.91
CA ILE A 128 -2.07 -2.28 -11.01
C ILE A 128 -1.44 -2.37 -9.62
N LEU A 129 -2.00 -1.66 -8.64
CA LEU A 129 -1.54 -1.73 -7.26
C LEU A 129 -1.65 -3.15 -6.70
N THR A 130 -2.79 -3.80 -6.94
CA THR A 130 -3.04 -5.18 -6.50
C THR A 130 -2.02 -6.14 -7.10
N PHE A 131 -1.75 -6.00 -8.39
CA PHE A 131 -0.73 -6.81 -9.08
C PHE A 131 0.67 -6.56 -8.51
N ALA A 132 1.04 -5.29 -8.35
CA ALA A 132 2.36 -4.92 -7.83
C ALA A 132 2.58 -5.46 -6.42
N ASP A 133 1.54 -5.43 -5.59
CA ASP A 133 1.58 -5.97 -4.23
C ASP A 133 1.90 -7.48 -4.25
N LYS A 134 1.17 -8.23 -5.05
CA LYS A 134 1.37 -9.68 -5.14
C LYS A 134 2.71 -10.05 -5.77
N TYR A 135 3.14 -9.29 -6.77
CA TYR A 135 4.43 -9.48 -7.41
C TYR A 135 5.56 -9.24 -6.41
N SER A 136 5.51 -8.14 -5.67
CA SER A 136 6.53 -7.81 -4.66
C SER A 136 6.56 -8.85 -3.55
N ALA A 137 5.39 -9.29 -3.07
CA ALA A 137 5.31 -10.31 -2.03
C ALA A 137 5.94 -11.62 -2.49
N SER A 138 5.75 -12.01 -3.75
CA SER A 138 6.35 -13.24 -4.28
C SER A 138 7.88 -13.17 -4.34
N LEU A 139 8.44 -11.98 -4.57
CA LEU A 139 9.90 -11.79 -4.58
C LEU A 139 10.49 -11.78 -3.16
N GLU A 140 9.69 -11.42 -2.16
CA GLU A 140 10.13 -11.28 -0.76
C GLU A 140 10.03 -12.59 0.03
N SER A 141 9.29 -13.56 -0.49
CA SER A 141 9.07 -14.83 0.20
C SER A 141 10.18 -15.84 0.00
#